data_f5272473deb09128392ade68f78ff91c
#
_entry.id   f5272473deb09128392ade68f78ff91c
#
_cell.length_a   1.000
_cell.length_b   1.000
_cell.length_c   1.000
_cell.angle_alpha   90.00
_cell.angle_beta   90.00
_cell.angle_gamma   90.00
#
_symmetry.space_group_name_H-M   'P 1'
#
loop_
_entity.id
_entity.type
_entity.pdbx_description
1 polymer ?
#
loop_
_entity_poly.entity_id
_entity_poly.type
_entity_poly.pdbx_seq_one_letter_code
_entity_poly.pdbx_strand_id
1 'polypeptide(L)'
;PRFVDVMDDFMDYINGAELIIHNAPFDVGFLNHELRRCESSYESLESISTILDSLVMAREKHPGQRNSLDALCSRYQVDNTKREKHGALLDAEILADVYLAMTGGQRSLLLDTVEDTNNISASGIKRLKGYEDLLVLYANDQELSLHESRLDTMGDKCVWRLPEV
;
A
#
# COMPACT_ATOMS: atom_id res chain seq x y z
N PRO A 1 -15.72 -28.15 -13.17
CA PRO A 1 -14.70 -29.05 -12.63
C PRO A 1 -14.87 -29.20 -11.11
N ARG A 2 -14.50 -30.34 -10.56
CA ARG A 2 -14.41 -30.51 -9.12
C ARG A 2 -13.07 -29.92 -8.66
N PHE A 3 -12.93 -29.60 -7.37
CA PHE A 3 -11.68 -29.02 -6.84
C PHE A 3 -10.46 -29.93 -7.12
N VAL A 4 -10.61 -31.23 -6.95
CA VAL A 4 -9.54 -32.21 -7.23
C VAL A 4 -9.03 -32.15 -8.68
N ASP A 5 -9.87 -31.75 -9.63
CA ASP A 5 -9.50 -31.70 -11.05
C ASP A 5 -8.63 -30.47 -11.40
N VAL A 6 -8.59 -29.46 -10.52
CA VAL A 6 -7.89 -28.16 -10.72
C VAL A 6 -6.91 -27.83 -9.57
N MET A 7 -6.83 -28.70 -8.57
CA MET A 7 -6.10 -28.44 -7.34
C MET A 7 -4.61 -28.18 -7.58
N ASP A 8 -3.96 -29.03 -8.38
CA ASP A 8 -2.51 -28.90 -8.61
C ASP A 8 -2.19 -27.61 -9.35
N ASP A 9 -2.93 -27.30 -10.41
CA ASP A 9 -2.77 -26.03 -11.17
C ASP A 9 -3.02 -24.81 -10.26
N PHE A 10 -4.02 -24.88 -9.37
CA PHE A 10 -4.32 -23.82 -8.43
C PHE A 10 -3.21 -23.65 -7.39
N MET A 11 -2.71 -24.73 -6.80
CA MET A 11 -1.64 -24.69 -5.80
C MET A 11 -0.33 -24.17 -6.41
N ASP A 12 -0.01 -24.58 -7.63
CA ASP A 12 1.17 -24.08 -8.35
C ASP A 12 1.03 -22.57 -8.65
N TYR A 13 -0.16 -22.12 -9.02
CA TYR A 13 -0.43 -20.71 -9.33
C TYR A 13 -0.25 -19.78 -8.12
N ILE A 14 -0.65 -20.24 -6.93
CA ILE A 14 -0.57 -19.42 -5.69
C ILE A 14 0.73 -19.61 -4.92
N ASN A 15 1.60 -20.52 -5.35
CA ASN A 15 2.85 -20.85 -4.66
C ASN A 15 3.76 -19.61 -4.54
N GLY A 16 4.09 -19.25 -3.30
CA GLY A 16 4.90 -18.06 -2.98
C GLY A 16 4.18 -16.73 -3.12
N ALA A 17 2.88 -16.73 -3.43
CA ALA A 17 2.07 -15.51 -3.53
C ALA A 17 1.58 -15.02 -2.17
N GLU A 18 1.26 -13.72 -2.09
CA GLU A 18 0.45 -13.15 -1.01
C GLU A 18 -1.02 -13.11 -1.48
N LEU A 19 -1.88 -13.82 -0.77
CA LEU A 19 -3.31 -13.91 -1.07
C LEU A 19 -4.07 -12.86 -0.24
N ILE A 20 -4.71 -11.92 -0.92
CA ILE A 20 -5.55 -10.91 -0.29
C ILE A 20 -6.98 -11.42 -0.29
N ILE A 21 -7.52 -11.70 0.90
CA ILE A 21 -8.84 -12.29 1.09
C ILE A 21 -9.65 -11.43 2.06
N HIS A 22 -10.93 -11.23 1.78
CA HIS A 22 -11.82 -10.50 2.69
C HIS A 22 -12.54 -11.46 3.62
N ASN A 23 -12.20 -11.48 4.92
CA ASN A 23 -12.63 -12.49 5.90
C ASN A 23 -11.97 -13.85 5.64
N ALA A 24 -10.64 -13.83 5.53
CA ALA A 24 -9.81 -14.97 5.15
C ALA A 24 -10.10 -16.29 5.90
N PRO A 25 -10.43 -16.32 7.21
CA PRO A 25 -10.71 -17.58 7.91
C PRO A 25 -11.79 -18.43 7.26
N PHE A 26 -12.77 -17.82 6.60
CA PHE A 26 -13.83 -18.57 5.92
C PHE A 26 -13.30 -19.29 4.68
N ASP A 27 -12.63 -18.59 3.78
CA ASP A 27 -12.15 -19.16 2.51
C ASP A 27 -10.99 -20.13 2.74
N VAL A 28 -10.05 -19.74 3.60
CA VAL A 28 -8.89 -20.60 3.98
C VAL A 28 -9.36 -21.89 4.65
N GLY A 29 -10.32 -21.80 5.58
CA GLY A 29 -10.90 -22.96 6.23
C GLY A 29 -11.57 -23.93 5.24
N PHE A 30 -12.28 -23.37 4.25
CA PHE A 30 -12.92 -24.16 3.21
C PHE A 30 -11.90 -24.83 2.29
N LEU A 31 -10.91 -24.08 1.78
CA LEU A 31 -9.85 -24.61 0.92
C LEU A 31 -9.01 -25.68 1.62
N ASN A 32 -8.62 -25.45 2.86
CA ASN A 32 -7.89 -26.46 3.65
C ASN A 32 -8.73 -27.72 3.93
N HIS A 33 -10.07 -27.58 4.02
CA HIS A 33 -10.96 -28.74 4.12
C HIS A 33 -10.97 -29.53 2.82
N GLU A 34 -11.08 -28.86 1.67
CA GLU A 34 -11.05 -29.53 0.35
C GLU A 34 -9.70 -30.19 0.08
N LEU A 35 -8.56 -29.55 0.44
CA LEU A 35 -7.23 -30.17 0.33
C LEU A 35 -7.15 -31.50 1.09
N ARG A 36 -7.65 -31.54 2.33
CA ARG A 36 -7.70 -32.78 3.13
C ARG A 36 -8.58 -33.84 2.51
N ARG A 37 -9.71 -33.45 1.89
CA ARG A 37 -10.60 -34.42 1.22
C ARG A 37 -10.01 -35.02 -0.05
N CYS A 38 -9.13 -34.26 -0.71
CA CYS A 38 -8.42 -34.71 -1.92
C CYS A 38 -7.18 -35.55 -1.61
N GLU A 39 -6.89 -35.81 -0.31
CA GLU A 39 -5.65 -36.51 0.14
C GLU A 39 -4.40 -35.86 -0.48
N SER A 40 -4.41 -34.53 -0.56
CA SER A 40 -3.36 -33.72 -1.17
C SER A 40 -2.03 -33.86 -0.45
N SER A 41 -0.93 -33.71 -1.18
CA SER A 41 0.42 -33.62 -0.61
C SER A 41 0.67 -32.29 0.11
N TYR A 42 -0.19 -31.30 -0.09
CA TYR A 42 -0.11 -30.00 0.57
C TYR A 42 -0.77 -30.05 1.94
N GLU A 43 -0.07 -29.59 2.98
CA GLU A 43 -0.55 -29.60 4.35
C GLU A 43 -1.68 -28.59 4.55
N SER A 44 -1.48 -27.38 4.06
CA SER A 44 -2.45 -26.28 4.12
C SER A 44 -2.10 -25.19 3.10
N LEU A 45 -3.03 -24.25 2.89
CA LEU A 45 -2.81 -23.09 2.02
C LEU A 45 -1.66 -22.22 2.53
N GLU A 46 -1.58 -22.04 3.85
CA GLU A 46 -0.58 -21.22 4.52
C GLU A 46 0.83 -21.83 4.46
N SER A 47 0.96 -23.09 4.07
CA SER A 47 2.28 -23.73 3.91
C SER A 47 3.01 -23.27 2.65
N ILE A 48 2.29 -22.74 1.65
CA ILE A 48 2.85 -22.34 0.36
C ILE A 48 2.61 -20.87 0.00
N SER A 49 1.69 -20.19 0.69
CA SER A 49 1.34 -18.78 0.42
C SER A 49 1.17 -18.00 1.72
N THR A 50 1.34 -16.70 1.65
CA THR A 50 1.00 -15.79 2.75
C THR A 50 -0.43 -15.31 2.62
N ILE A 51 -1.13 -15.15 3.75
CA ILE A 51 -2.54 -14.73 3.76
C ILE A 51 -2.64 -13.33 4.39
N LEU A 52 -3.21 -12.39 3.65
CA LEU A 52 -3.57 -11.06 4.13
C LEU A 52 -5.09 -10.96 4.23
N ASP A 53 -5.62 -10.79 5.44
CA ASP A 53 -7.05 -10.56 5.67
C ASP A 53 -7.38 -9.08 5.56
N SER A 54 -8.00 -8.69 4.46
CA SER A 54 -8.39 -7.29 4.22
C SER A 54 -9.50 -6.80 5.17
N LEU A 55 -10.30 -7.70 5.77
CA LEU A 55 -11.28 -7.33 6.80
C LEU A 55 -10.59 -6.94 8.11
N VAL A 56 -9.55 -7.67 8.52
CA VAL A 56 -8.76 -7.32 9.71
C VAL A 56 -8.09 -5.96 9.50
N MET A 57 -7.43 -5.75 8.37
CA MET A 57 -6.84 -4.47 8.00
C MET A 57 -7.87 -3.33 8.00
N ALA A 58 -9.06 -3.57 7.46
CA ALA A 58 -10.13 -2.57 7.43
C ALA A 58 -10.63 -2.22 8.85
N ARG A 59 -10.72 -3.20 9.76
CA ARG A 59 -11.09 -2.98 11.16
C ARG A 59 -10.07 -2.16 11.92
N GLU A 60 -8.79 -2.35 11.66
CA GLU A 60 -7.72 -1.55 12.25
C GLU A 60 -7.77 -0.09 11.77
N LYS A 61 -8.04 0.13 10.47
CA LYS A 61 -8.16 1.47 9.88
C LYS A 61 -9.46 2.18 10.29
N HIS A 62 -10.53 1.44 10.49
CA HIS A 62 -11.89 1.96 10.74
C HIS A 62 -12.53 1.25 11.94
N PRO A 63 -12.00 1.44 13.16
CA PRO A 63 -12.52 0.80 14.34
C PRO A 63 -13.96 1.22 14.63
N GLY A 64 -14.79 0.28 15.03
CA GLY A 64 -16.21 0.52 15.37
C GLY A 64 -17.14 0.76 14.20
N GLN A 65 -16.63 0.70 12.95
CA GLN A 65 -17.45 0.90 11.74
C GLN A 65 -17.76 -0.43 11.03
N ARG A 66 -18.75 -0.37 10.12
CA ARG A 66 -19.01 -1.49 9.21
C ARG A 66 -17.86 -1.62 8.22
N ASN A 67 -17.31 -2.83 8.10
CA ASN A 67 -16.16 -3.14 7.24
C ASN A 67 -16.47 -4.31 6.28
N SER A 68 -17.75 -4.53 5.94
CA SER A 68 -18.08 -5.42 4.80
C SER A 68 -17.57 -4.82 3.49
N LEU A 69 -17.38 -5.65 2.47
CA LEU A 69 -16.90 -5.19 1.17
C LEU A 69 -17.77 -4.04 0.60
N ASP A 70 -19.10 -4.13 0.71
CA ASP A 70 -20.01 -3.05 0.29
C ASP A 70 -19.81 -1.75 1.08
N ALA A 71 -19.58 -1.85 2.39
CA ALA A 71 -19.34 -0.69 3.23
C ALA A 71 -17.99 -0.03 2.87
N LEU A 72 -17.00 -0.83 2.50
CA LEU A 72 -15.71 -0.34 2.04
C LEU A 72 -15.83 0.29 0.65
N CYS A 73 -16.56 -0.30 -0.30
CA CYS A 73 -16.85 0.31 -1.59
C CYS A 73 -17.45 1.71 -1.43
N SER A 74 -18.48 1.83 -0.59
CA SER A 74 -19.13 3.13 -0.32
C SER A 74 -18.17 4.14 0.28
N ARG A 75 -17.29 3.72 1.19
CA ARG A 75 -16.32 4.57 1.88
C ARG A 75 -15.20 5.04 0.96
N TYR A 76 -14.67 4.16 0.13
CA TYR A 76 -13.57 4.44 -0.78
C TYR A 76 -14.01 4.87 -2.17
N GLN A 77 -15.33 5.03 -2.38
CA GLN A 77 -15.94 5.45 -3.65
C GLN A 77 -15.59 4.49 -4.82
N VAL A 78 -15.47 3.21 -4.51
CA VAL A 78 -15.30 2.15 -5.50
C VAL A 78 -16.67 1.79 -6.08
N ASP A 79 -16.76 1.79 -7.41
CA ASP A 79 -18.00 1.46 -8.11
C ASP A 79 -18.35 -0.03 -7.99
N ASN A 80 -19.42 -0.32 -7.29
CA ASN A 80 -19.96 -1.67 -7.12
C ASN A 80 -21.32 -1.87 -7.83
N THR A 81 -21.72 -0.97 -8.72
CA THR A 81 -23.03 -1.01 -9.41
C THR A 81 -23.22 -2.27 -10.26
N LYS A 82 -22.13 -2.83 -10.77
CA LYS A 82 -22.14 -4.09 -11.55
C LYS A 82 -22.37 -5.34 -10.69
N ARG A 83 -22.38 -5.22 -9.37
CA ARG A 83 -22.50 -6.32 -8.41
C ARG A 83 -23.91 -6.94 -8.34
N GLU A 84 -24.90 -6.40 -9.07
CA GLU A 84 -26.24 -7.00 -9.14
C GLU A 84 -26.25 -8.47 -9.65
N LYS A 85 -25.19 -8.87 -10.35
CA LYS A 85 -24.92 -10.27 -10.72
C LYS A 85 -23.71 -10.75 -9.91
N HIS A 86 -23.96 -11.32 -8.74
CA HIS A 86 -22.92 -11.91 -7.89
C HIS A 86 -22.06 -12.92 -8.65
N GLY A 87 -20.89 -12.47 -9.09
CA GLY A 87 -19.89 -13.30 -9.73
C GLY A 87 -18.61 -13.24 -8.91
N ALA A 88 -18.04 -14.38 -8.56
CA ALA A 88 -16.82 -14.47 -7.76
C ALA A 88 -15.68 -13.63 -8.35
N LEU A 89 -15.55 -13.58 -9.67
CA LEU A 89 -14.55 -12.77 -10.35
C LEU A 89 -14.79 -11.26 -10.12
N LEU A 90 -16.03 -10.82 -10.21
CA LEU A 90 -16.38 -9.41 -9.98
C LEU A 90 -16.13 -9.00 -8.53
N ASP A 91 -16.45 -9.88 -7.58
CA ASP A 91 -16.16 -9.63 -6.16
C ASP A 91 -14.65 -9.55 -5.90
N ALA A 92 -13.84 -10.33 -6.61
CA ALA A 92 -12.38 -10.26 -6.55
C ALA A 92 -11.82 -8.96 -7.16
N GLU A 93 -12.36 -8.50 -8.29
CA GLU A 93 -12.00 -7.22 -8.92
C GLU A 93 -12.33 -6.04 -8.00
N ILE A 94 -13.54 -6.03 -7.42
CA ILE A 94 -13.95 -5.00 -6.45
C ILE A 94 -13.06 -5.03 -5.21
N LEU A 95 -12.70 -6.22 -4.71
CA LEU A 95 -11.78 -6.36 -3.59
C LEU A 95 -10.40 -5.77 -3.92
N ALA A 96 -9.89 -6.00 -5.12
CA ALA A 96 -8.62 -5.44 -5.56
C ALA A 96 -8.67 -3.91 -5.57
N ASP A 97 -9.73 -3.31 -6.12
CA ASP A 97 -9.91 -1.86 -6.15
C ASP A 97 -10.03 -1.26 -4.74
N VAL A 98 -10.80 -1.89 -3.86
CA VAL A 98 -10.93 -1.48 -2.45
C VAL A 98 -9.59 -1.60 -1.73
N TYR A 99 -8.84 -2.68 -1.93
CA TYR A 99 -7.54 -2.88 -1.33
C TYR A 99 -6.54 -1.80 -1.79
N LEU A 100 -6.49 -1.51 -3.09
CA LEU A 100 -5.66 -0.44 -3.64
C LEU A 100 -6.05 0.93 -3.08
N ALA A 101 -7.34 1.24 -3.00
CA ALA A 101 -7.82 2.49 -2.42
C ALA A 101 -7.51 2.59 -0.91
N MET A 102 -7.59 1.47 -0.20
CA MET A 102 -7.30 1.37 1.24
C MET A 102 -5.79 1.50 1.54
N THR A 103 -4.92 1.03 0.65
CA THR A 103 -3.46 1.00 0.82
C THR A 103 -2.71 2.01 -0.04
N GLY A 104 -3.22 2.35 -1.21
CA GLY A 104 -2.55 3.16 -2.23
C GLY A 104 -2.68 4.67 -2.07
N GLY A 105 -3.49 5.16 -1.11
CA GLY A 105 -3.74 6.59 -0.95
C GLY A 105 -2.62 7.38 -0.28
N GLN A 106 -1.76 6.73 0.48
CA GLN A 106 -0.57 7.33 1.08
C GLN A 106 0.55 6.30 1.09
N ARG A 107 1.41 6.33 0.09
CA ARG A 107 2.81 6.02 0.38
C ARG A 107 3.21 7.08 1.40
N SER A 108 3.35 6.68 2.64
CA SER A 108 4.05 7.46 3.64
C SER A 108 5.32 7.95 2.97
N LEU A 109 5.44 9.26 2.79
CA LEU A 109 6.74 9.87 2.71
C LEU A 109 7.35 9.62 4.09
N LEU A 110 7.87 8.42 4.29
CA LEU A 110 8.84 8.17 5.32
C LEU A 110 10.06 9.00 4.93
N LEU A 111 10.05 10.24 5.39
CA LEU A 111 11.29 10.88 5.77
C LEU A 111 11.81 9.98 6.91
N ASP A 112 12.53 8.93 6.53
CA ASP A 112 13.30 8.16 7.48
C ASP A 112 14.26 9.13 8.16
N THR A 113 13.92 9.49 9.38
CA THR A 113 14.92 9.94 10.33
C THR A 113 15.92 8.81 10.41
N VAL A 114 17.06 9.07 9.83
CA VAL A 114 18.23 8.20 9.80
C VAL A 114 18.67 7.95 11.24
N GLU A 115 18.20 6.86 11.83
CA GLU A 115 18.88 6.17 12.93
C GLU A 115 18.65 4.67 12.75
N ASP A 116 19.48 4.07 11.93
CA ASP A 116 20.14 2.78 12.14
C ASP A 116 20.82 2.32 10.85
N THR A 117 22.10 2.55 10.82
CA THR A 117 23.01 2.00 9.82
C THR A 117 23.23 0.53 10.11
N ASN A 118 22.43 -0.37 9.53
CA ASN A 118 22.86 -1.68 9.06
C ASN A 118 21.65 -2.53 8.66
N ASN A 119 21.55 -2.84 7.37
CA ASN A 119 20.55 -3.69 6.72
C ASN A 119 19.22 -3.04 6.33
N ILE A 120 19.25 -2.14 5.37
CA ILE A 120 18.09 -1.90 4.51
C ILE A 120 18.57 -1.98 3.07
N SER A 121 18.17 -3.04 2.40
CA SER A 121 18.10 -3.04 0.94
C SER A 121 17.00 -2.04 0.56
N ALA A 122 17.31 -0.76 0.68
CA ALA A 122 16.42 0.31 0.28
C ALA A 122 16.33 0.30 -1.24
N SER A 123 15.22 -0.23 -1.74
CA SER A 123 14.80 0.13 -3.08
C SER A 123 14.56 1.64 -3.11
N GLY A 124 15.60 2.39 -3.46
CA GLY A 124 15.40 3.40 -4.32
C GLY A 124 15.52 4.86 -4.08
N ILE A 125 16.21 5.40 -3.16
CA ILE A 125 16.79 6.72 -3.41
C ILE A 125 18.18 6.47 -3.96
N LYS A 126 18.27 6.36 -5.28
CA LYS A 126 19.54 6.32 -5.99
C LYS A 126 20.15 7.71 -5.85
N ARG A 127 21.06 7.90 -4.88
CA ARG A 127 21.86 9.11 -4.84
C ARG A 127 22.58 9.22 -6.15
N LEU A 128 22.29 10.26 -6.91
CA LEU A 128 23.01 10.57 -8.13
C LEU A 128 24.46 10.82 -7.75
N LYS A 129 25.35 9.94 -8.22
CA LYS A 129 26.78 10.21 -8.18
C LYS A 129 27.07 11.19 -9.32
N GLY A 130 27.70 12.32 -9.05
CA GLY A 130 28.04 13.33 -10.07
C GLY A 130 27.20 14.61 -9.97
N TYR A 131 26.69 14.96 -8.78
CA TYR A 131 26.04 16.27 -8.56
C TYR A 131 26.99 17.46 -8.70
N GLU A 132 28.30 17.20 -8.84
CA GLU A 132 29.33 18.21 -9.12
C GLU A 132 29.09 18.92 -10.47
N ASP A 133 28.40 18.25 -11.41
CA ASP A 133 28.07 18.79 -12.73
C ASP A 133 26.69 19.47 -12.79
N LEU A 134 25.98 19.58 -11.66
CA LEU A 134 24.68 20.26 -11.65
C LEU A 134 24.88 21.77 -11.80
N LEU A 135 24.24 22.36 -12.81
CA LEU A 135 24.21 23.79 -12.98
C LEU A 135 23.47 24.46 -11.80
N VAL A 136 24.22 25.16 -10.97
CA VAL A 136 23.65 25.97 -9.88
C VAL A 136 23.33 27.34 -10.44
N LEU A 137 22.05 27.68 -10.50
CA LEU A 137 21.59 29.02 -10.86
C LEU A 137 21.59 29.89 -9.60
N TYR A 138 22.43 30.91 -9.61
CA TYR A 138 22.46 31.93 -8.57
C TYR A 138 21.46 33.04 -8.90
N ALA A 139 20.87 33.65 -7.87
CA ALA A 139 20.01 34.79 -8.02
C ALA A 139 20.77 35.96 -8.63
N ASN A 140 20.13 36.68 -9.57
CA ASN A 140 20.68 37.90 -10.15
C ASN A 140 20.48 39.09 -9.20
N ASP A 141 21.17 40.21 -9.51
CA ASP A 141 21.14 41.42 -8.67
C ASP A 141 19.72 41.97 -8.44
N GLN A 142 18.86 41.85 -9.44
CA GLN A 142 17.46 42.31 -9.35
C GLN A 142 16.67 41.39 -8.40
N GLU A 143 16.85 40.08 -8.46
CA GLU A 143 16.21 39.13 -7.58
C GLU A 143 16.70 39.30 -6.14
N LEU A 144 17.99 39.53 -5.94
CA LEU A 144 18.56 39.84 -4.60
C LEU A 144 17.98 41.11 -4.02
N SER A 145 17.86 42.19 -4.83
CA SER A 145 17.27 43.46 -4.40
C SER A 145 15.80 43.29 -4.02
N LEU A 146 15.02 42.52 -4.79
CA LEU A 146 13.61 42.25 -4.48
C LEU A 146 13.49 41.40 -3.22
N HIS A 147 14.42 40.44 -3.02
CA HIS A 147 14.47 39.62 -1.82
C HIS A 147 14.72 40.49 -0.57
N GLU A 148 15.74 41.36 -0.59
CA GLU A 148 16.04 42.27 0.51
C GLU A 148 14.87 43.20 0.84
N SER A 149 14.23 43.78 -0.18
CA SER A 149 13.04 44.59 -0.01
C SER A 149 11.90 43.84 0.67
N ARG A 150 11.75 42.51 0.35
CA ARG A 150 10.77 41.65 0.99
C ARG A 150 11.11 41.39 2.45
N LEU A 151 12.39 41.13 2.76
CA LEU A 151 12.87 40.96 4.15
C LEU A 151 12.64 42.24 4.98
N ASP A 152 12.84 43.44 4.41
CA ASP A 152 12.56 44.72 5.07
C ASP A 152 11.08 44.84 5.43
N THR A 153 10.17 44.38 4.56
CA THR A 153 8.72 44.42 4.80
C THR A 153 8.33 43.49 5.99
N MET A 154 9.09 42.43 6.24
CA MET A 154 8.86 41.50 7.36
C MET A 154 9.33 42.06 8.71
N GLY A 155 10.25 43.05 8.70
CA GLY A 155 10.77 43.71 9.89
C GLY A 155 11.43 42.79 10.90
N ASP A 156 11.33 43.12 12.19
CA ASP A 156 11.98 42.37 13.29
C ASP A 156 11.52 40.92 13.49
N LYS A 157 10.46 40.53 12.80
CA LYS A 157 9.95 39.15 12.83
C LYS A 157 10.60 38.23 11.76
N CYS A 158 11.53 38.78 10.98
CA CYS A 158 12.21 38.03 9.92
C CYS A 158 13.24 37.07 10.50
N VAL A 159 12.93 35.75 10.45
CA VAL A 159 13.81 34.69 10.95
C VAL A 159 15.15 34.64 10.20
N TRP A 160 15.19 35.07 8.93
CA TRP A 160 16.38 35.09 8.08
C TRP A 160 17.42 36.16 8.47
N ARG A 161 17.05 37.13 9.32
CA ARG A 161 17.94 38.15 9.86
C ARG A 161 18.30 37.98 11.31
N LEU A 162 17.82 36.90 11.95
CA LEU A 162 18.21 36.58 13.31
C LEU A 162 19.63 36.01 13.29
N PRO A 163 20.53 36.46 14.17
CA PRO A 163 21.86 35.88 14.29
C PRO A 163 21.72 34.39 14.67
N GLU A 164 22.53 33.53 14.04
CA GLU A 164 22.63 32.13 14.43
C GLU A 164 23.02 32.05 15.91
N VAL A 165 22.20 31.30 16.69
CA VAL A 165 22.43 31.06 18.14
C VAL A 165 23.40 29.91 18.28
#